data_36588b28f03b3be1f4a74a3cc55bdbe0
#
_entry.id   36588b28f03b3be1f4a74a3cc55bdbe0
#
_cell.length_a   1.000
_cell.length_b   1.000
_cell.length_c   1.000
_cell.angle_alpha   90.00
_cell.angle_beta   90.00
_cell.angle_gamma   90.00
#
_symmetry.space_group_name_H-M   'P 1'
#
loop_
_entity.id
_entity.type
_entity.pdbx_description
1 polymer ?
#
loop_
_entity_poly.entity_id
_entity_poly.type
_entity_poly.pdbx_seq_one_letter_code
_entity_poly.pdbx_strand_id
1 'polypeptide(L)'
;MTMLGLVLVMGTLSMGNFVSGQQTLDLKTPGGNEAFGGDNKGSVLLVPKEHSVNIVANMDTPPKEGKTFEGWLADVGGSAYKLSLGEFSKNGTLDYAGMMVNPYTYTQFVVTEEPFEDTDPNGASVVAGAELVSPFGQ
;
A
#
# COMPACT_ATOMS: atom_id res chain seq x y z
N MET A 1 27.19 -5.49 1.61
CA MET A 1 26.25 -5.48 1.56
C MET A 1 25.41 -5.39 1.33
N THR A 2 25.79 -5.20 1.39
CA THR A 2 24.63 -5.09 1.32
C THR A 2 23.90 -4.84 1.44
N MET A 3 24.05 -4.59 1.57
CA MET A 3 22.95 -4.31 1.68
C MET A 3 22.21 -4.23 1.65
N LEU A 4 22.73 -3.98 1.77
CA LEU A 4 21.61 -3.83 1.78
C LEU A 4 20.94 -3.86 1.79
N GLY A 5 21.39 -3.70 2.05
CA GLY A 5 20.31 -3.73 1.91
C GLY A 5 19.86 -3.64 2.33
N LEU A 6 20.25 -3.45 2.45
CA LEU A 6 19.34 -3.28 2.72
C LEU A 6 18.86 -3.30 3.07
N VAL A 7 19.46 -3.33 3.25
CA VAL A 7 18.49 -3.29 3.51
C VAL A 7 18.05 -3.20 3.74
N LEU A 8 18.60 -3.22 4.13
CA LEU A 8 17.72 -3.14 4.32
C LEU A 8 17.31 -3.26 4.56
N VAL A 9 17.86 -3.25 4.89
CA VAL A 9 16.98 -3.37 5.11
C VAL A 9 16.63 -3.46 5.38
N MET A 10 17.12 -3.56 5.82
CA MET A 10 16.51 -3.74 6.22
C MET A 10 16.24 -3.80 6.79
N GLY A 11 16.74 -3.86 7.28
CA GLY A 11 16.35 -3.98 7.91
C GLY A 11 16.42 -3.64 8.86
N THR A 12 16.95 -3.37 9.31
CA THR A 12 17.00 -3.06 10.16
C THR A 12 17.00 -2.37 10.98
N LEU A 13 17.51 -2.07 11.27
CA LEU A 13 17.14 -1.50 12.35
C LEU A 13 17.36 -0.54 13.56
N SER A 14 17.51 0.82 13.77
CA SER A 14 17.51 1.56 14.96
C SER A 14 16.22 1.32 15.73
N MET A 15 16.31 0.57 16.76
CA MET A 15 15.12 -0.03 17.32
C MET A 15 14.26 0.93 18.10
N GLY A 16 14.83 1.94 18.73
CA GLY A 16 14.10 2.81 19.63
C GLY A 16 13.19 3.82 18.95
N ASN A 17 13.20 3.90 17.63
CA ASN A 17 12.51 4.97 16.91
C ASN A 17 11.28 4.51 16.14
N PHE A 18 10.88 3.25 16.30
CA PHE A 18 9.72 2.76 15.59
C PHE A 18 8.43 3.19 16.25
N VAL A 19 7.48 3.67 15.43
CA VAL A 19 6.12 3.90 15.87
C VAL A 19 5.42 2.56 15.93
N SER A 20 4.59 2.36 16.95
CA SER A 20 3.84 1.12 17.10
C SER A 20 3.00 0.87 15.85
N GLY A 21 3.12 -0.31 15.26
CA GLY A 21 2.39 -0.69 14.08
C GLY A 21 3.00 -0.22 12.78
N GLN A 22 4.12 0.52 12.82
CA GLN A 22 4.79 0.92 11.60
C GLN A 22 5.29 -0.31 10.86
N GLN A 23 5.03 -0.35 9.56
CA GLN A 23 5.45 -1.49 8.76
C GLN A 23 5.79 -1.07 7.34
N THR A 24 6.77 -1.77 6.76
CA THR A 24 7.15 -1.62 5.36
C THR A 24 6.92 -2.96 4.70
N LEU A 25 6.14 -2.96 3.62
CA LEU A 25 5.73 -4.18 2.95
C LEU A 25 6.04 -4.09 1.47
N ASP A 26 6.30 -5.24 0.86
CA ASP A 26 6.45 -5.31 -0.60
C ASP A 26 5.07 -5.24 -1.25
N LEU A 27 4.99 -4.51 -2.35
CA LEU A 27 3.80 -4.48 -3.20
C LEU A 27 3.98 -5.53 -4.28
N LYS A 28 3.12 -6.56 -4.26
CA LYS A 28 3.24 -7.69 -5.19
C LYS A 28 1.99 -7.82 -6.03
N THR A 29 2.18 -8.39 -7.21
CA THR A 29 1.02 -8.67 -8.08
C THR A 29 0.16 -9.76 -7.45
N PRO A 30 -1.13 -9.81 -7.79
CA PRO A 30 -1.97 -10.93 -7.38
C PRO A 30 -1.44 -12.25 -7.94
N GLY A 31 -1.57 -13.32 -7.19
CA GLY A 31 -1.16 -14.63 -7.69
C GLY A 31 -0.89 -15.63 -6.60
N GLY A 32 -0.72 -16.88 -7.02
CA GLY A 32 -0.45 -17.96 -6.11
C GLY A 32 -1.64 -18.30 -5.25
N ASN A 33 -1.37 -18.75 -4.04
CA ASN A 33 -2.41 -19.10 -3.07
C ASN A 33 -2.74 -17.93 -2.14
N GLU A 34 -2.14 -16.76 -2.42
CA GLU A 34 -2.33 -15.56 -1.62
C GLU A 34 -2.88 -14.46 -2.50
N ALA A 35 -3.52 -13.47 -1.87
CA ALA A 35 -4.04 -12.34 -2.61
C ALA A 35 -2.94 -11.65 -3.42
N PHE A 36 -1.74 -11.54 -2.84
CA PHE A 36 -0.62 -10.84 -3.46
C PHE A 36 0.64 -11.69 -3.35
N GLY A 37 0.61 -12.85 -3.99
CA GLY A 37 1.74 -13.78 -3.97
C GLY A 37 2.58 -13.77 -5.23
N GLY A 38 2.42 -12.78 -6.10
CA GLY A 38 3.14 -12.70 -7.36
C GLY A 38 4.45 -11.95 -7.27
N ASP A 39 4.79 -11.22 -8.32
CA ASP A 39 6.06 -10.51 -8.43
C ASP A 39 6.06 -9.22 -7.62
N ASN A 40 7.21 -8.87 -7.07
CA ASN A 40 7.39 -7.62 -6.35
C ASN A 40 7.40 -6.45 -7.35
N LYS A 41 6.55 -5.45 -7.10
CA LYS A 41 6.40 -4.28 -7.98
C LYS A 41 6.65 -2.97 -7.25
N GLY A 42 6.99 -3.01 -5.99
CA GLY A 42 7.23 -1.79 -5.23
C GLY A 42 7.18 -2.02 -3.73
N SER A 43 6.96 -0.94 -3.00
CA SER A 43 6.92 -1.02 -1.54
C SER A 43 5.93 0.00 -0.99
N VAL A 44 5.46 -0.26 0.23
CA VAL A 44 4.59 0.67 0.95
C VAL A 44 5.02 0.73 2.40
N LEU A 45 5.10 1.95 2.92
CA LEU A 45 5.34 2.21 4.35
C LEU A 45 4.06 2.75 4.95
N LEU A 46 3.60 2.12 6.03
CA LEU A 46 2.42 2.60 6.76
C LEU A 46 2.86 2.97 8.17
N VAL A 47 2.48 4.17 8.59
CA VAL A 47 2.77 4.68 9.93
C VAL A 47 1.44 5.07 10.56
N PRO A 48 0.78 4.13 11.25
CA PRO A 48 -0.51 4.41 11.86
C PRO A 48 -0.34 5.13 13.19
N LYS A 49 -1.35 5.92 13.51
CA LYS A 49 -1.50 6.55 14.81
C LYS A 49 -2.93 6.28 15.24
N GLU A 50 -3.29 6.78 16.42
CA GLU A 50 -4.61 6.44 16.99
C GLU A 50 -5.76 6.78 16.04
N HIS A 51 -5.72 7.97 15.44
CA HIS A 51 -6.80 8.44 14.58
C HIS A 51 -6.28 9.02 13.27
N SER A 52 -5.14 8.50 12.79
CA SER A 52 -4.59 8.97 11.53
C SER A 52 -3.60 7.92 11.01
N VAL A 53 -3.23 8.05 9.74
CA VAL A 53 -2.22 7.20 9.17
C VAL A 53 -1.46 7.99 8.11
N ASN A 54 -0.15 7.78 8.07
CA ASN A 54 0.69 8.26 6.98
C ASN A 54 1.10 7.06 6.16
N ILE A 55 0.99 7.18 4.84
CA ILE A 55 1.31 6.08 3.93
C ILE A 55 2.17 6.63 2.81
N VAL A 56 3.30 5.98 2.56
CA VAL A 56 4.15 6.30 1.41
C VAL A 56 4.33 5.03 0.61
N ALA A 57 3.90 5.07 -0.64
CA ALA A 57 3.99 3.91 -1.53
C ALA A 57 4.76 4.29 -2.78
N ASN A 58 5.57 3.36 -3.26
CA ASN A 58 6.38 3.56 -4.46
C ASN A 58 6.25 2.32 -5.33
N MET A 59 5.83 2.54 -6.59
CA MET A 59 5.83 1.49 -7.59
C MET A 59 7.16 1.58 -8.35
N ASP A 60 7.72 0.43 -8.71
CA ASP A 60 9.02 0.37 -9.39
C ASP A 60 8.98 0.97 -10.78
N THR A 61 7.80 0.96 -11.41
CA THR A 61 7.63 1.54 -12.74
C THR A 61 6.45 2.51 -12.70
N PRO A 62 6.48 3.55 -13.55
CA PRO A 62 5.34 4.47 -13.64
C PRO A 62 4.15 3.77 -14.30
N PRO A 63 2.94 4.34 -14.17
CA PRO A 63 1.80 3.79 -14.88
C PRO A 63 1.99 3.90 -16.39
N LYS A 64 1.29 3.05 -17.12
CA LYS A 64 1.33 3.08 -18.58
C LYS A 64 0.78 4.40 -19.08
N GLU A 65 1.18 4.75 -20.31
CA GLU A 65 0.69 5.98 -20.93
C GLU A 65 -0.83 5.98 -20.96
N GLY A 66 -1.42 7.08 -20.56
CA GLY A 66 -2.88 7.22 -20.50
C GLY A 66 -3.52 6.57 -19.29
N LYS A 67 -2.71 6.05 -18.36
CA LYS A 67 -3.21 5.40 -17.16
C LYS A 67 -2.68 6.09 -15.92
N THR A 68 -3.30 5.79 -14.80
CA THR A 68 -2.85 6.27 -13.49
C THR A 68 -3.00 5.14 -12.49
N PHE A 69 -2.17 5.19 -11.42
CA PHE A 69 -2.35 4.29 -10.28
C PHE A 69 -3.17 5.00 -9.21
N GLU A 70 -3.99 4.23 -8.51
CA GLU A 70 -4.71 4.72 -7.35
C GLU A 70 -4.48 3.77 -6.19
N GLY A 71 -4.28 4.34 -4.98
CA GLY A 71 -4.06 3.55 -3.78
C GLY A 71 -5.33 3.43 -2.96
N TRP A 72 -5.49 2.30 -2.29
CA TRP A 72 -6.68 1.98 -1.51
C TRP A 72 -6.30 1.26 -0.24
N LEU A 73 -7.05 1.51 0.83
CA LEU A 73 -7.09 0.64 2.00
C LEU A 73 -8.39 -0.16 1.91
N ALA A 74 -8.31 -1.45 2.16
CA ALA A 74 -9.46 -2.33 2.03
C ALA A 74 -9.63 -3.18 3.30
N ASP A 75 -10.88 -3.41 3.67
CA ASP A 75 -11.25 -4.28 4.79
C ASP A 75 -11.84 -5.56 4.20
N VAL A 76 -10.96 -6.45 3.80
CA VAL A 76 -11.37 -7.70 3.16
C VAL A 76 -11.75 -8.71 4.23
N GLY A 77 -12.93 -9.31 4.07
CA GLY A 77 -13.42 -10.28 5.03
C GLY A 77 -14.21 -9.67 6.17
N GLY A 78 -14.16 -8.35 6.31
CA GLY A 78 -14.96 -7.63 7.30
C GLY A 78 -16.11 -6.92 6.63
N SER A 79 -16.08 -5.58 6.65
CA SER A 79 -17.14 -4.77 6.06
C SER A 79 -17.10 -4.74 4.53
N ALA A 80 -16.02 -5.22 3.93
CA ALA A 80 -15.74 -5.11 2.50
C ALA A 80 -15.61 -3.65 2.04
N TYR A 81 -15.35 -2.76 2.97
CA TYR A 81 -15.21 -1.33 2.68
C TYR A 81 -13.84 -1.05 2.07
N LYS A 82 -13.83 -0.14 1.10
CA LYS A 82 -12.57 0.33 0.50
C LYS A 82 -12.52 1.84 0.60
N LEU A 83 -11.36 2.34 0.98
CA LEU A 83 -11.12 3.77 1.08
C LEU A 83 -10.07 4.18 0.06
N SER A 84 -10.43 5.09 -0.83
CA SER A 84 -9.48 5.63 -1.79
C SER A 84 -8.50 6.57 -1.08
N LEU A 85 -7.22 6.39 -1.36
CA LEU A 85 -6.18 7.26 -0.84
C LEU A 85 -5.73 8.28 -1.88
N GLY A 86 -6.29 8.21 -3.10
CA GLY A 86 -5.95 9.13 -4.16
C GLY A 86 -5.02 8.53 -5.19
N GLU A 87 -4.70 9.34 -6.18
CA GLU A 87 -3.87 8.92 -7.31
C GLU A 87 -2.39 9.05 -6.98
N PHE A 88 -1.60 8.12 -7.53
CA PHE A 88 -0.15 8.22 -7.48
C PHE A 88 0.30 9.33 -8.43
N SER A 89 1.48 9.86 -8.16
CA SER A 89 2.13 10.79 -9.08
C SER A 89 2.51 10.06 -10.37
N LYS A 90 2.90 10.83 -11.38
CA LYS A 90 3.36 10.28 -12.65
C LYS A 90 4.59 9.40 -12.48
N ASN A 91 5.33 9.59 -11.40
CA ASN A 91 6.53 8.80 -11.12
C ASN A 91 6.23 7.52 -10.37
N GLY A 92 4.95 7.25 -10.06
CA GLY A 92 4.59 6.03 -9.36
C GLY A 92 4.69 6.12 -7.85
N THR A 93 4.55 7.31 -7.28
CA THR A 93 4.67 7.53 -5.84
C THR A 93 3.35 8.06 -5.28
N LEU A 94 2.95 7.53 -4.14
CA LEU A 94 1.80 8.04 -3.38
C LEU A 94 2.28 8.44 -2.00
N ASP A 95 1.90 9.63 -1.58
CA ASP A 95 2.21 10.15 -0.24
C ASP A 95 0.89 10.62 0.37
N TYR A 96 0.38 9.87 1.31
CA TYR A 96 -0.93 10.09 1.90
C TYR A 96 -0.79 10.37 3.39
N ALA A 97 -1.53 11.37 3.88
CA ALA A 97 -1.65 11.64 5.30
C ALA A 97 -3.10 12.00 5.56
N GLY A 98 -3.75 11.25 6.43
CA GLY A 98 -5.17 11.50 6.67
C GLY A 98 -5.62 11.03 8.03
N MET A 99 -6.66 11.70 8.52
CA MET A 99 -7.31 11.31 9.76
C MET A 99 -8.40 10.30 9.45
N MET A 100 -8.58 9.35 10.35
CA MET A 100 -9.63 8.35 10.23
C MET A 100 -9.97 7.82 11.60
N VAL A 101 -11.19 7.30 11.74
CA VAL A 101 -11.69 6.85 13.03
C VAL A 101 -10.83 5.71 13.56
N ASN A 102 -10.53 4.74 12.70
CA ASN A 102 -9.73 3.59 13.12
C ASN A 102 -8.93 3.05 11.92
N PRO A 103 -7.63 3.41 11.81
CA PRO A 103 -6.83 2.89 10.71
C PRO A 103 -6.62 1.38 10.77
N TYR A 104 -6.78 0.77 11.94
CA TYR A 104 -6.46 -0.63 12.13
C TYR A 104 -7.53 -1.57 11.61
N THR A 105 -8.67 -1.05 11.16
CA THR A 105 -9.73 -1.90 10.61
C THR A 105 -9.36 -2.50 9.26
N TYR A 106 -8.40 -1.89 8.57
CA TYR A 106 -8.06 -2.30 7.20
C TYR A 106 -7.11 -3.49 7.22
N THR A 107 -7.23 -4.34 6.20
CA THR A 107 -6.47 -5.59 6.10
C THR A 107 -5.54 -5.62 4.90
N GLN A 108 -5.75 -4.73 3.91
CA GLN A 108 -4.93 -4.71 2.70
C GLN A 108 -4.69 -3.29 2.23
N PHE A 109 -3.51 -3.07 1.65
CA PHE A 109 -3.23 -1.91 0.81
C PHE A 109 -3.22 -2.38 -0.64
N VAL A 110 -3.97 -1.71 -1.51
CA VAL A 110 -4.17 -2.16 -2.89
C VAL A 110 -3.85 -1.04 -3.85
N VAL A 111 -3.20 -1.35 -4.95
CA VAL A 111 -2.92 -0.43 -6.04
C VAL A 111 -3.70 -0.90 -7.26
N THR A 112 -4.48 0.02 -7.83
CA THR A 112 -5.22 -0.24 -9.06
C THR A 112 -4.67 0.63 -10.18
N GLU A 113 -4.83 0.17 -11.42
CA GLU A 113 -4.48 0.96 -12.61
C GLU A 113 -5.77 1.29 -13.35
N GLU A 114 -5.95 2.57 -13.66
CA GLU A 114 -7.18 3.08 -14.25
C GLU A 114 -6.86 4.01 -15.40
N PRO A 115 -7.76 4.13 -16.38
CA PRO A 115 -7.62 5.17 -17.40
C PRO A 115 -7.60 6.54 -16.71
N PHE A 116 -6.79 7.43 -17.24
CA PHE A 116 -6.71 8.78 -16.71
C PHE A 116 -8.10 9.45 -16.79
N GLU A 117 -8.50 10.09 -15.70
CA GLU A 117 -9.80 10.74 -15.55
C GLU A 117 -11.00 9.79 -15.57
N ASP A 118 -10.75 8.51 -15.35
CA ASP A 118 -11.85 7.56 -15.18
C ASP A 118 -12.42 7.71 -13.78
N THR A 119 -13.74 7.89 -13.70
CA THR A 119 -14.42 8.03 -12.42
C THR A 119 -15.18 6.77 -12.04
N ASP A 120 -15.12 5.72 -12.84
CA ASP A 120 -15.82 4.47 -12.55
C ASP A 120 -14.99 3.59 -11.63
N PRO A 121 -15.38 3.45 -10.34
CA PRO A 121 -14.59 2.64 -9.40
C PRO A 121 -14.60 1.16 -9.72
N ASN A 122 -15.48 0.71 -10.61
CA ASN A 122 -15.60 -0.71 -10.92
C ASN A 122 -14.77 -1.14 -12.12
N GLY A 123 -14.15 -0.18 -12.80
CA GLY A 123 -13.35 -0.49 -14.00
C GLY A 123 -11.87 -0.66 -13.72
N ALA A 124 -11.45 -0.57 -12.48
CA ALA A 124 -10.04 -0.57 -12.13
C ALA A 124 -9.49 -2.00 -12.08
N SER A 125 -8.25 -2.15 -12.54
CA SER A 125 -7.53 -3.43 -12.47
C SER A 125 -6.55 -3.39 -11.32
N VAL A 126 -6.58 -4.40 -10.46
CA VAL A 126 -5.63 -4.53 -9.36
C VAL A 126 -4.28 -4.94 -9.96
N VAL A 127 -3.26 -4.12 -9.73
CA VAL A 127 -1.92 -4.38 -10.28
C VAL A 127 -0.93 -4.80 -9.21
N ALA A 128 -1.17 -4.42 -7.95
CA ALA A 128 -0.28 -4.81 -6.86
C ALA A 128 -0.98 -4.56 -5.53
N GLY A 129 -0.42 -5.09 -4.47
CA GLY A 129 -0.92 -4.83 -3.14
C GLY A 129 -0.12 -5.55 -2.08
N ALA A 130 -0.58 -5.44 -0.85
CA ALA A 130 0.05 -6.09 0.29
C ALA A 130 -0.98 -6.40 1.34
N GLU A 131 -0.84 -7.58 1.97
CA GLU A 131 -1.59 -7.93 3.16
C GLU A 131 -0.95 -7.20 4.34
N LEU A 132 -1.75 -6.43 5.06
CA LEU A 132 -1.24 -5.71 6.23
C LEU A 132 -1.10 -6.69 7.40
N VAL A 133 -0.10 -6.43 8.25
CA VAL A 133 0.14 -7.28 9.39
C VAL A 133 -0.30 -6.56 10.66
N SER A 134 -0.40 -7.31 11.75
CA SER A 134 -0.82 -6.76 13.03
C SER A 134 -0.03 -5.48 13.34
N PRO A 135 -0.66 -4.43 13.87
CA PRO A 135 -2.00 -4.38 14.47
C PRO A 135 -3.15 -4.11 13.48
N PHE A 136 -2.88 -4.03 12.18
CA PHE A 136 -3.97 -3.90 11.21
C PHE A 136 -4.81 -5.18 11.21
N GLY A 137 -6.07 -5.05 10.82
CA GLY A 137 -6.98 -6.20 10.81
C GLY A 137 -7.75 -6.35 12.12
N GLN A 138 -7.80 -5.31 12.91
CA GLN A 138 -8.49 -5.35 14.21
C GLN A 138 -9.96 -4.97 14.09
#